data_f8b756fee216ed01f2bec92f93a2c6d8
#
_entry.id   f8b756fee216ed01f2bec92f93a2c6d8
#
_cell.length_a   1.000
_cell.length_b   1.000
_cell.length_c   1.000
_cell.angle_alpha   90.00
_cell.angle_beta   90.00
_cell.angle_gamma   90.00
#
_symmetry.space_group_name_H-M   'P 1'
#
loop_
_entity.id
_entity.type
_entity.pdbx_description
1 polymer ?
#
loop_
_entity_poly.entity_id
_entity_poly.type
_entity_poly.pdbx_seq_one_letter_code
_entity_poly.pdbx_strand_id
1 'polypeptide(L)'
;MTAGSLLAWPTIGSFAGGIGAIGLALGLRRHRGRPGVNWFLGVFAAQAVWCLSYGAGLLVDHRFVRVALEATTWIGIIWTGIAFLGFALGYTGRSDVIQSRLFTAILGFGALSTLLVATNAIHGLVWTGLQIDPVFSVSTVSYAFGPWAVLVVAVETVLVASGVFLLVDTLLSYGPLYKRESAAVALSSLPPGLALVGWTLGVGPVPQLQLAPVFFFPHVLLDTSAF
;
A
#
# COMPACT_ATOMS: atom_id res chain seq x y z
N MET A 1 1.83 -6.64 25.97
CA MET A 1 0.78 -7.16 25.07
C MET A 1 -0.32 -7.78 25.90
N THR A 2 -1.53 -7.32 25.76
CA THR A 2 -2.71 -7.96 26.38
C THR A 2 -3.34 -8.91 25.34
N ALA A 3 -3.99 -10.00 25.77
CA ALA A 3 -4.72 -10.90 24.87
C ALA A 3 -5.77 -10.15 24.02
N GLY A 4 -6.33 -9.05 24.55
CA GLY A 4 -7.27 -8.20 23.84
C GLY A 4 -6.69 -7.47 22.63
N SER A 5 -5.39 -7.12 22.62
CA SER A 5 -4.76 -6.45 21.49
C SER A 5 -4.51 -7.38 20.30
N LEU A 6 -4.28 -8.67 20.55
CA LEU A 6 -4.13 -9.68 19.49
C LEU A 6 -5.45 -9.97 18.77
N LEU A 7 -6.57 -9.92 19.48
CA LEU A 7 -7.91 -10.18 18.96
C LEU A 7 -8.61 -8.93 18.44
N ALA A 8 -7.98 -7.76 18.54
CA ALA A 8 -8.54 -6.54 18.00
C ALA A 8 -8.65 -6.63 16.47
N TRP A 9 -9.82 -6.29 15.94
CA TRP A 9 -10.11 -6.38 14.50
C TRP A 9 -9.10 -5.66 13.59
N PRO A 10 -8.48 -4.51 13.96
CA PRO A 10 -7.49 -3.88 13.11
C PRO A 10 -6.21 -4.72 12.98
N THR A 11 -5.80 -5.39 14.07
CA THR A 11 -4.65 -6.30 14.07
C THR A 11 -4.91 -7.52 13.19
N ILE A 12 -6.06 -8.17 13.39
CA ILE A 12 -6.46 -9.36 12.61
C ILE A 12 -6.54 -9.00 11.12
N GLY A 13 -7.23 -7.90 10.79
CA GLY A 13 -7.39 -7.45 9.40
C GLY A 13 -6.05 -7.15 8.72
N SER A 14 -5.13 -6.49 9.42
CA SER A 14 -3.81 -6.17 8.89
C SER A 14 -2.97 -7.43 8.63
N PHE A 15 -2.91 -8.37 9.58
CA PHE A 15 -2.20 -9.63 9.37
C PHE A 15 -2.86 -10.49 8.29
N ALA A 16 -4.18 -10.56 8.23
CA ALA A 16 -4.90 -11.27 7.17
C ALA A 16 -4.60 -10.70 5.79
N GLY A 17 -4.58 -9.36 5.64
CA GLY A 17 -4.17 -8.69 4.41
C GLY A 17 -2.73 -8.99 4.01
N GLY A 18 -1.80 -8.92 4.96
CA GLY A 18 -0.38 -9.20 4.70
C GLY A 18 -0.09 -10.66 4.35
N ILE A 19 -0.66 -11.62 5.09
CA ILE A 19 -0.52 -13.06 4.82
C ILE A 19 -1.18 -13.41 3.48
N GLY A 20 -2.36 -12.85 3.21
CA GLY A 20 -3.04 -13.02 1.93
C GLY A 20 -2.22 -12.51 0.75
N ALA A 21 -1.61 -11.34 0.87
CA ALA A 21 -0.72 -10.79 -0.16
C ALA A 21 0.48 -11.73 -0.41
N ILE A 22 1.09 -12.30 0.64
CA ILE A 22 2.15 -13.31 0.49
C ILE A 22 1.62 -14.54 -0.25
N GLY A 23 0.45 -15.05 0.13
CA GLY A 23 -0.17 -16.21 -0.52
C GLY A 23 -0.39 -16.00 -2.01
N LEU A 24 -0.92 -14.82 -2.39
CA LEU A 24 -1.10 -14.43 -3.79
C LEU A 24 0.24 -14.30 -4.53
N ALA A 25 1.24 -13.67 -3.91
CA ALA A 25 2.57 -13.57 -4.51
C ALA A 25 3.17 -14.95 -4.78
N LEU A 26 3.03 -15.90 -3.86
CA LEU A 26 3.52 -17.27 -4.03
C LEU A 26 2.77 -18.00 -5.16
N GLY A 27 1.45 -17.86 -5.24
CA GLY A 27 0.64 -18.43 -6.32
C GLY A 27 0.99 -17.85 -7.69
N LEU A 28 1.22 -16.55 -7.75
CA LEU A 28 1.52 -15.82 -8.98
C LEU A 28 2.95 -16.07 -9.50
N ARG A 29 3.87 -16.50 -8.63
CA ARG A 29 5.28 -16.79 -9.03
C ARG A 29 5.42 -17.72 -10.22
N ARG A 30 4.50 -18.69 -10.37
CA ARG A 30 4.48 -19.64 -11.50
C ARG A 30 4.17 -18.98 -12.86
N HIS A 31 3.62 -17.76 -12.85
CA HIS A 31 3.28 -17.00 -14.04
C HIS A 31 4.32 -15.90 -14.37
N ARG A 32 5.50 -15.93 -13.75
CA ARG A 32 6.60 -15.01 -14.07
C ARG A 32 6.92 -15.08 -15.56
N GLY A 33 7.24 -13.93 -16.15
CA GLY A 33 7.49 -13.79 -17.59
C GLY A 33 6.27 -13.33 -18.37
N ARG A 34 5.05 -13.39 -17.81
CA ARG A 34 3.91 -12.73 -18.44
C ARG A 34 3.98 -11.21 -18.23
N PRO A 35 3.46 -10.40 -19.20
CA PRO A 35 3.44 -8.95 -19.07
C PRO A 35 2.82 -8.47 -17.76
N GLY A 36 3.49 -7.55 -17.07
CA GLY A 36 3.03 -6.97 -15.81
C GLY A 36 3.22 -7.82 -14.55
N VAL A 37 3.36 -9.16 -14.64
CA VAL A 37 3.38 -10.07 -13.49
C VAL A 37 4.49 -9.76 -12.48
N ASN A 38 5.69 -9.39 -12.94
CA ASN A 38 6.77 -9.04 -12.03
C ASN A 38 6.46 -7.80 -11.19
N TRP A 39 5.80 -6.81 -11.78
CA TRP A 39 5.34 -5.62 -11.07
C TRP A 39 4.18 -5.95 -10.12
N PHE A 40 3.28 -6.85 -10.52
CA PHE A 40 2.20 -7.30 -9.65
C PHE A 40 2.71 -8.07 -8.43
N LEU A 41 3.76 -8.87 -8.59
CA LEU A 41 4.50 -9.44 -7.46
C LEU A 41 5.09 -8.36 -6.54
N GLY A 42 5.57 -7.25 -7.13
CA GLY A 42 6.01 -6.07 -6.39
C GLY A 42 4.89 -5.41 -5.58
N VAL A 43 3.68 -5.31 -6.15
CA VAL A 43 2.49 -4.82 -5.42
C VAL A 43 2.24 -5.66 -4.18
N PHE A 44 2.14 -6.99 -4.31
CA PHE A 44 1.88 -7.87 -3.17
C PHE A 44 3.03 -7.86 -2.14
N ALA A 45 4.27 -7.74 -2.59
CA ALA A 45 5.40 -7.60 -1.67
C ALA A 45 5.31 -6.30 -0.85
N ALA A 46 5.02 -5.18 -1.48
CA ALA A 46 4.84 -3.89 -0.83
C ALA A 46 3.64 -3.88 0.12
N GLN A 47 2.50 -4.46 -0.29
CA GLN A 47 1.32 -4.63 0.56
C GLN A 47 1.60 -5.53 1.77
N ALA A 48 2.34 -6.63 1.58
CA ALA A 48 2.72 -7.48 2.70
C ALA A 48 3.60 -6.73 3.71
N VAL A 49 4.59 -5.97 3.23
CA VAL A 49 5.41 -5.09 4.09
C VAL A 49 4.53 -4.10 4.83
N TRP A 50 3.64 -3.39 4.13
CA TRP A 50 2.73 -2.41 4.72
C TRP A 50 1.86 -3.05 5.82
N CYS A 51 1.10 -4.09 5.46
CA CYS A 51 0.12 -4.71 6.36
C CYS A 51 0.79 -5.37 7.58
N LEU A 52 1.89 -6.10 7.37
CA LEU A 52 2.56 -6.81 8.47
C LEU A 52 3.28 -5.85 9.41
N SER A 53 3.96 -4.82 8.90
CA SER A 53 4.62 -3.83 9.75
C SER A 53 3.61 -2.98 10.53
N TYR A 54 2.50 -2.59 9.91
CA TYR A 54 1.42 -1.90 10.59
C TYR A 54 0.78 -2.78 11.67
N GLY A 55 0.37 -4.01 11.31
CA GLY A 55 -0.20 -4.96 12.26
C GLY A 55 0.73 -5.27 13.45
N ALA A 56 2.02 -5.46 13.19
CA ALA A 56 3.02 -5.62 14.25
C ALA A 56 3.14 -4.36 15.10
N GLY A 57 3.09 -3.18 14.48
CA GLY A 57 3.12 -1.90 15.18
C GLY A 57 1.97 -1.72 16.17
N LEU A 58 0.78 -2.22 15.85
CA LEU A 58 -0.39 -2.18 16.74
C LEU A 58 -0.21 -3.00 18.03
N LEU A 59 0.77 -3.91 18.06
CA LEU A 59 1.05 -4.78 19.21
C LEU A 59 2.22 -4.28 20.07
N VAL A 60 2.92 -3.23 19.66
CA VAL A 60 4.18 -2.80 20.28
C VAL A 60 4.04 -1.45 20.95
N ASP A 61 4.33 -1.41 22.25
CA ASP A 61 4.32 -0.17 23.06
C ASP A 61 5.72 0.45 23.20
N HIS A 62 6.77 -0.27 22.80
CA HIS A 62 8.15 0.24 22.88
C HIS A 62 8.41 1.24 21.76
N ARG A 63 8.62 2.52 22.12
CA ARG A 63 8.69 3.66 21.21
C ARG A 63 9.66 3.47 20.02
N PHE A 64 10.87 2.99 20.28
CA PHE A 64 11.87 2.80 19.22
C PHE A 64 11.42 1.78 18.18
N VAL A 65 10.90 0.63 18.63
CA VAL A 65 10.40 -0.43 17.74
C VAL A 65 9.17 0.06 16.99
N ARG A 66 8.27 0.82 17.65
CA ARG A 66 7.08 1.39 17.04
C ARG A 66 7.43 2.38 15.92
N VAL A 67 8.44 3.25 16.13
CA VAL A 67 8.93 4.18 15.09
C VAL A 67 9.52 3.41 13.90
N ALA A 68 10.31 2.35 14.16
CA ALA A 68 10.88 1.54 13.08
C ALA A 68 9.80 0.82 12.26
N LEU A 69 8.76 0.28 12.93
CA LEU A 69 7.62 -0.35 12.24
C LEU A 69 6.80 0.67 11.46
N GLU A 70 6.62 1.90 11.98
CA GLU A 70 5.97 2.98 11.26
C GLU A 70 6.75 3.38 10.01
N ALA A 71 8.07 3.51 10.12
CA ALA A 71 8.92 3.76 8.95
C ALA A 71 8.79 2.64 7.90
N THR A 72 8.77 1.38 8.33
CA THR A 72 8.58 0.23 7.43
C THR A 72 7.20 0.25 6.77
N THR A 73 6.16 0.67 7.50
CA THR A 73 4.81 0.87 6.97
C THR A 73 4.81 1.89 5.84
N TRP A 74 5.46 3.04 6.03
CA TRP A 74 5.60 4.07 5.00
C TRP A 74 6.36 3.59 3.76
N ILE A 75 7.39 2.76 3.94
CA ILE A 75 8.10 2.13 2.81
C ILE A 75 7.12 1.26 2.00
N GLY A 76 6.29 0.45 2.68
CA GLY A 76 5.24 -0.33 2.01
C GLY A 76 4.27 0.54 1.22
N ILE A 77 3.83 1.69 1.77
CA ILE A 77 2.96 2.66 1.09
C ILE A 77 3.63 3.15 -0.20
N ILE A 78 4.84 3.70 -0.10
CA ILE A 78 5.61 4.27 -1.22
C ILE A 78 5.75 3.29 -2.38
N TRP A 79 6.07 2.04 -2.12
CA TRP A 79 6.31 1.06 -3.18
C TRP A 79 5.04 0.41 -3.72
N THR A 80 3.90 0.51 -3.04
CA THR A 80 2.61 -0.06 -3.51
C THR A 80 2.12 0.66 -4.77
N GLY A 81 2.03 1.99 -4.77
CA GLY A 81 1.54 2.73 -5.94
C GLY A 81 2.51 2.71 -7.12
N ILE A 82 3.83 2.76 -6.86
CA ILE A 82 4.86 2.63 -7.90
C ILE A 82 4.75 1.27 -8.60
N ALA A 83 4.66 0.19 -7.81
CA ALA A 83 4.53 -1.16 -8.34
C ALA A 83 3.19 -1.35 -9.07
N PHE A 84 2.10 -0.76 -8.56
CA PHE A 84 0.79 -0.82 -9.19
C PHE A 84 0.76 -0.12 -10.55
N LEU A 85 1.36 1.07 -10.67
CA LEU A 85 1.52 1.73 -11.97
C LEU A 85 2.35 0.87 -12.93
N GLY A 86 3.49 0.32 -12.46
CA GLY A 86 4.32 -0.59 -13.26
C GLY A 86 3.55 -1.82 -13.75
N PHE A 87 2.69 -2.39 -12.89
CA PHE A 87 1.78 -3.47 -13.25
C PHE A 87 0.81 -3.03 -14.35
N ALA A 88 0.10 -1.92 -14.14
CA ALA A 88 -0.88 -1.42 -15.10
C ALA A 88 -0.26 -1.13 -16.47
N LEU A 89 0.91 -0.51 -16.51
CA LEU A 89 1.67 -0.26 -17.76
C LEU A 89 2.07 -1.56 -18.45
N GLY A 90 2.63 -2.52 -17.72
CA GLY A 90 3.03 -3.81 -18.27
C GLY A 90 1.85 -4.64 -18.77
N TYR A 91 0.76 -4.68 -17.99
CA TYR A 91 -0.46 -5.42 -18.33
C TYR A 91 -1.18 -4.85 -19.56
N THR A 92 -1.20 -3.54 -19.70
CA THR A 92 -1.84 -2.83 -20.83
C THR A 92 -0.95 -2.68 -22.07
N GLY A 93 0.22 -3.32 -22.08
CA GLY A 93 1.14 -3.32 -23.22
C GLY A 93 1.93 -2.03 -23.41
N ARG A 94 1.97 -1.13 -22.42
CA ARG A 94 2.70 0.15 -22.45
C ARG A 94 4.09 0.04 -21.80
N SER A 95 4.79 -1.06 -22.06
CA SER A 95 6.11 -1.36 -21.45
C SER A 95 7.23 -0.38 -21.83
N ASP A 96 7.08 0.36 -22.93
CA ASP A 96 7.96 1.46 -23.35
C ASP A 96 7.99 2.59 -22.31
N VAL A 97 6.85 2.87 -21.66
CA VAL A 97 6.79 3.87 -20.56
C VAL A 97 7.61 3.43 -19.37
N ILE A 98 7.64 2.12 -19.05
CA ILE A 98 8.46 1.57 -17.95
C ILE A 98 9.97 1.81 -18.20
N GLN A 99 10.39 1.84 -19.46
CA GLN A 99 11.77 2.10 -19.85
C GLN A 99 12.08 3.61 -20.02
N SER A 100 11.09 4.47 -19.82
CA SER A 100 11.22 5.92 -19.99
C SER A 100 11.97 6.59 -18.84
N ARG A 101 12.49 7.80 -19.11
CA ARG A 101 13.07 8.67 -18.08
C ARG A 101 12.05 9.07 -17.00
N LEU A 102 10.76 9.17 -17.37
CA LEU A 102 9.69 9.47 -16.42
C LEU A 102 9.57 8.35 -15.38
N PHE A 103 9.50 7.10 -15.79
CA PHE A 103 9.38 5.99 -14.87
C PHE A 103 10.65 5.83 -14.01
N THR A 104 11.82 6.09 -14.58
CA THR A 104 13.09 6.17 -13.82
C THR A 104 13.02 7.26 -12.73
N ALA A 105 12.45 8.43 -13.05
CA ALA A 105 12.25 9.49 -12.05
C ALA A 105 11.27 9.08 -10.94
N ILE A 106 10.20 8.33 -11.27
CA ILE A 106 9.26 7.77 -10.29
C ILE A 106 9.99 6.77 -9.35
N LEU A 107 10.83 5.90 -9.89
CA LEU A 107 11.66 5.01 -9.08
C LEU A 107 12.65 5.79 -8.19
N GLY A 108 13.26 6.84 -8.72
CA GLY A 108 14.12 7.76 -7.97
C GLY A 108 13.38 8.45 -6.83
N PHE A 109 12.14 8.90 -7.07
CA PHE A 109 11.26 9.44 -6.03
C PHE A 109 10.98 8.41 -4.92
N GLY A 110 10.69 7.15 -5.29
CA GLY A 110 10.49 6.05 -4.33
C GLY A 110 11.72 5.78 -3.48
N ALA A 111 12.90 5.73 -4.11
CA ALA A 111 14.17 5.53 -3.41
C ALA A 111 14.50 6.70 -2.46
N LEU A 112 14.34 7.95 -2.92
CA LEU A 112 14.52 9.14 -2.10
C LEU A 112 13.54 9.16 -0.92
N SER A 113 12.27 8.86 -1.17
CA SER A 113 11.24 8.82 -0.12
C SER A 113 11.54 7.74 0.93
N THR A 114 12.02 6.58 0.49
CA THR A 114 12.48 5.50 1.39
C THR A 114 13.63 5.98 2.29
N LEU A 115 14.60 6.69 1.72
CA LEU A 115 15.72 7.25 2.47
C LEU A 115 15.24 8.30 3.48
N LEU A 116 14.36 9.21 3.07
CA LEU A 116 13.83 10.26 3.95
C LEU A 116 12.97 9.66 5.08
N VAL A 117 12.20 8.62 4.82
CA VAL A 117 11.47 7.89 5.87
C VAL A 117 12.43 7.26 6.87
N ALA A 118 13.46 6.57 6.39
CA ALA A 118 14.45 5.90 7.24
C ALA A 118 15.26 6.88 8.10
N THR A 119 15.48 8.09 7.61
CA THR A 119 16.25 9.15 8.29
C THR A 119 15.37 10.22 8.94
N ASN A 120 14.06 10.01 9.04
CA ASN A 120 13.11 11.02 9.53
C ASN A 120 13.43 11.56 10.92
N ALA A 121 14.06 10.78 11.78
CA ALA A 121 14.50 11.21 13.11
C ALA A 121 15.46 12.41 13.08
N ILE A 122 16.16 12.65 11.95
CA ILE A 122 17.14 13.73 11.79
C ILE A 122 16.46 15.04 11.36
N HIS A 123 15.46 14.96 10.46
CA HIS A 123 14.94 16.15 9.77
C HIS A 123 13.42 16.39 9.97
N GLY A 124 12.65 15.40 10.41
CA GLY A 124 11.21 15.53 10.66
C GLY A 124 10.36 15.86 9.42
N LEU A 125 10.86 15.63 8.18
CA LEU A 125 10.15 15.99 6.95
C LEU A 125 8.93 15.09 6.68
N VAL A 126 8.94 13.86 7.18
CA VAL A 126 7.84 12.91 6.95
C VAL A 126 6.81 13.00 8.08
N TRP A 127 7.25 12.97 9.32
CA TRP A 127 6.39 13.19 10.50
C TRP A 127 7.16 13.76 11.69
N THR A 128 6.42 14.44 12.56
CA THR A 128 6.92 14.98 13.83
C THR A 128 5.96 14.64 14.97
N GLY A 129 6.47 14.64 16.20
CA GLY A 129 5.63 14.51 17.39
C GLY A 129 4.98 13.14 17.55
N LEU A 130 5.61 12.05 17.05
CA LEU A 130 5.04 10.70 17.14
C LEU A 130 4.84 10.31 18.61
N GLN A 131 3.59 9.99 18.96
CA GLN A 131 3.14 9.52 20.26
C GLN A 131 2.32 8.24 20.10
N ILE A 132 2.42 7.34 21.07
CA ILE A 132 1.56 6.16 21.13
C ILE A 132 0.26 6.62 21.76
N ASP A 133 -0.85 6.47 21.04
CA ASP A 133 -2.21 6.86 21.40
C ASP A 133 -3.13 5.64 21.23
N PRO A 134 -3.28 4.79 22.26
CA PRO A 134 -3.98 3.51 22.13
C PRO A 134 -5.47 3.69 21.86
N VAL A 135 -5.98 3.02 20.81
CA VAL A 135 -7.40 2.95 20.46
C VAL A 135 -7.79 1.49 20.24
N PHE A 136 -8.96 1.06 20.71
CA PHE A 136 -9.41 -0.35 20.64
C PHE A 136 -8.43 -1.36 21.24
N SER A 137 -7.74 -0.97 22.33
CA SER A 137 -6.72 -1.81 22.99
C SER A 137 -5.50 -2.15 22.11
N VAL A 138 -5.24 -1.40 21.03
CA VAL A 138 -4.05 -1.53 20.19
C VAL A 138 -3.20 -0.26 20.24
N SER A 139 -1.89 -0.39 20.07
CA SER A 139 -0.91 0.70 20.11
C SER A 139 -0.93 1.51 18.82
N THR A 140 -1.99 2.29 18.59
CA THR A 140 -2.04 3.26 17.51
C THR A 140 -1.05 4.40 17.75
N VAL A 141 -0.72 5.15 16.71
CA VAL A 141 0.13 6.33 16.83
C VAL A 141 -0.58 7.55 16.30
N SER A 142 -0.31 8.68 16.94
CA SER A 142 -0.65 10.01 16.46
C SER A 142 0.64 10.79 16.19
N TYR A 143 0.67 11.54 15.08
CA TYR A 143 1.76 12.43 14.71
C TYR A 143 1.29 13.47 13.70
N ALA A 144 2.01 14.57 13.60
CA ALA A 144 1.77 15.56 12.56
C ALA A 144 2.49 15.15 11.27
N PHE A 145 1.77 15.15 10.15
CA PHE A 145 2.35 14.92 8.84
C PHE A 145 3.29 16.07 8.46
N GLY A 146 4.51 15.71 8.07
CA GLY A 146 5.43 16.65 7.46
C GLY A 146 5.12 16.86 5.97
N PRO A 147 5.74 17.88 5.35
CA PRO A 147 5.47 18.22 3.94
C PRO A 147 5.79 17.07 2.98
N TRP A 148 6.78 16.24 3.29
CA TRP A 148 7.14 15.10 2.46
C TRP A 148 6.10 13.97 2.51
N ALA A 149 5.49 13.73 3.66
CA ALA A 149 4.40 12.75 3.78
C ALA A 149 3.21 13.13 2.90
N VAL A 150 2.83 14.42 2.92
CA VAL A 150 1.73 14.93 2.07
C VAL A 150 2.08 14.77 0.60
N LEU A 151 3.32 15.08 0.20
CA LEU A 151 3.80 14.88 -1.17
C LEU A 151 3.75 13.39 -1.58
N VAL A 152 4.22 12.48 -0.71
CA VAL A 152 4.16 11.04 -0.95
C VAL A 152 2.73 10.60 -1.19
N VAL A 153 1.79 10.95 -0.32
CA VAL A 153 0.38 10.53 -0.49
C VAL A 153 -0.24 11.13 -1.75
N ALA A 154 0.09 12.37 -2.10
CA ALA A 154 -0.38 12.98 -3.34
C ALA A 154 0.17 12.24 -4.57
N VAL A 155 1.46 11.93 -4.60
CA VAL A 155 2.09 11.18 -5.70
C VAL A 155 1.51 9.78 -5.78
N GLU A 156 1.41 9.05 -4.66
CA GLU A 156 0.82 7.71 -4.61
C GLU A 156 -0.62 7.71 -5.15
N THR A 157 -1.43 8.71 -4.77
CA THR A 157 -2.79 8.86 -5.28
C THR A 157 -2.81 9.02 -6.81
N VAL A 158 -1.91 9.84 -7.35
CA VAL A 158 -1.79 10.03 -8.81
C VAL A 158 -1.32 8.76 -9.50
N LEU A 159 -0.34 8.02 -8.95
CA LEU A 159 0.16 6.77 -9.51
C LEU A 159 -0.93 5.70 -9.54
N VAL A 160 -1.66 5.51 -8.44
CA VAL A 160 -2.77 4.55 -8.36
C VAL A 160 -3.91 4.96 -9.30
N ALA A 161 -4.32 6.23 -9.31
CA ALA A 161 -5.36 6.73 -10.21
C ALA A 161 -4.98 6.53 -11.68
N SER A 162 -3.72 6.79 -12.04
CA SER A 162 -3.20 6.54 -13.40
C SER A 162 -3.25 5.06 -13.75
N GLY A 163 -2.85 4.18 -12.85
CA GLY A 163 -2.93 2.73 -13.06
C GLY A 163 -4.38 2.26 -13.24
N VAL A 164 -5.30 2.72 -12.39
CA VAL A 164 -6.74 2.43 -12.53
C VAL A 164 -7.29 2.92 -13.86
N PHE A 165 -6.94 4.15 -14.25
CA PHE A 165 -7.35 4.72 -15.55
C PHE A 165 -6.89 3.85 -16.72
N LEU A 166 -5.62 3.40 -16.73
CA LEU A 166 -5.07 2.54 -17.77
C LEU A 166 -5.81 1.19 -17.84
N LEU A 167 -6.14 0.59 -16.69
CA LEU A 167 -6.87 -0.67 -16.64
C LEU A 167 -8.31 -0.50 -17.15
N VAL A 168 -8.99 0.60 -16.78
CA VAL A 168 -10.34 0.92 -17.24
C VAL A 168 -10.36 1.23 -18.73
N ASP A 169 -9.41 2.01 -19.25
CA ASP A 169 -9.25 2.31 -20.68
C ASP A 169 -9.10 1.00 -21.48
N THR A 170 -8.27 0.09 -21.02
CA THR A 170 -8.11 -1.24 -21.64
C THR A 170 -9.39 -2.06 -21.59
N LEU A 171 -10.10 -2.04 -20.47
CA LEU A 171 -11.39 -2.68 -20.28
C LEU A 171 -12.44 -2.21 -21.31
N LEU A 172 -12.51 -0.92 -21.54
CA LEU A 172 -13.47 -0.32 -22.48
C LEU A 172 -13.10 -0.58 -23.94
N SER A 173 -11.80 -0.66 -24.24
CA SER A 173 -11.28 -0.77 -25.62
C SER A 173 -11.25 -2.20 -26.16
N TYR A 174 -10.97 -3.22 -25.34
CA TYR A 174 -10.67 -4.59 -25.81
C TYR A 174 -11.77 -5.65 -25.58
N GLY A 175 -12.95 -5.26 -25.10
CA GLY A 175 -14.16 -6.14 -25.06
C GLY A 175 -14.24 -7.11 -23.88
N PRO A 176 -15.19 -8.13 -23.94
CA PRO A 176 -15.63 -8.88 -22.75
C PRO A 176 -14.61 -9.82 -22.10
N LEU A 177 -13.61 -10.30 -22.85
CA LEU A 177 -12.64 -11.30 -22.37
C LEU A 177 -11.74 -10.80 -21.23
N TYR A 178 -11.41 -9.50 -21.22
CA TYR A 178 -10.55 -8.89 -20.18
C TYR A 178 -11.34 -8.12 -19.12
N LYS A 179 -12.68 -8.04 -19.25
CA LYS A 179 -13.53 -7.19 -18.41
C LYS A 179 -13.50 -7.56 -16.94
N ARG A 180 -13.49 -8.82 -16.62
CA ARG A 180 -13.68 -9.29 -15.25
C ARG A 180 -12.44 -9.09 -14.39
N GLU A 181 -11.28 -9.47 -14.92
CA GLU A 181 -9.98 -9.35 -14.22
C GLU A 181 -9.56 -7.89 -14.02
N SER A 182 -9.56 -7.09 -15.10
CA SER A 182 -9.20 -5.67 -15.02
C SER A 182 -10.15 -4.88 -14.12
N ALA A 183 -11.46 -5.17 -14.17
CA ALA A 183 -12.45 -4.53 -13.30
C ALA A 183 -12.24 -4.92 -11.84
N ALA A 184 -11.97 -6.19 -11.55
CA ALA A 184 -11.72 -6.65 -10.19
C ALA A 184 -10.51 -5.93 -9.58
N VAL A 185 -9.38 -5.87 -10.30
CA VAL A 185 -8.16 -5.19 -9.82
C VAL A 185 -8.38 -3.67 -9.68
N ALA A 186 -9.04 -3.02 -10.65
CA ALA A 186 -9.33 -1.59 -10.58
C ALA A 186 -10.24 -1.25 -9.40
N LEU A 187 -11.33 -2.00 -9.21
CA LEU A 187 -12.28 -1.76 -8.12
C LEU A 187 -11.70 -2.08 -6.75
N SER A 188 -10.89 -3.14 -6.65
CA SER A 188 -10.30 -3.56 -5.38
C SER A 188 -9.21 -2.61 -4.86
N SER A 189 -8.58 -1.82 -5.75
CA SER A 189 -7.57 -0.82 -5.36
C SER A 189 -8.17 0.47 -4.78
N LEU A 190 -9.47 0.76 -5.04
CA LEU A 190 -10.12 2.00 -4.60
C LEU A 190 -10.29 2.10 -3.07
N PRO A 191 -10.81 1.07 -2.34
CA PRO A 191 -11.03 1.19 -0.90
C PRO A 191 -9.74 1.46 -0.10
N PRO A 192 -8.61 0.76 -0.33
CA PRO A 192 -7.36 1.07 0.35
C PRO A 192 -6.83 2.47 0.02
N GLY A 193 -6.93 2.89 -1.25
CA GLY A 193 -6.51 4.22 -1.68
C GLY A 193 -7.32 5.33 -1.01
N LEU A 194 -8.65 5.22 -1.00
CA LEU A 194 -9.54 6.16 -0.33
C LEU A 194 -9.29 6.21 1.19
N ALA A 195 -9.04 5.04 1.80
CA ALA A 195 -8.73 4.95 3.22
C ALA A 195 -7.40 5.64 3.57
N LEU A 196 -6.38 5.52 2.71
CA LEU A 196 -5.10 6.21 2.88
C LEU A 196 -5.26 7.73 2.79
N VAL A 197 -5.97 8.22 1.78
CA VAL A 197 -6.26 9.65 1.62
C VAL A 197 -7.08 10.19 2.80
N GLY A 198 -8.14 9.48 3.19
CA GLY A 198 -8.98 9.87 4.33
C GLY A 198 -8.18 9.95 5.63
N TRP A 199 -7.31 8.96 5.89
CA TRP A 199 -6.42 8.97 7.05
C TRP A 199 -5.47 10.18 7.04
N THR A 200 -4.86 10.50 5.89
CA THR A 200 -3.94 11.64 5.76
C THR A 200 -4.65 12.98 5.97
N LEU A 201 -5.92 13.08 5.56
CA LEU A 201 -6.73 14.28 5.76
C LEU A 201 -7.37 14.35 7.15
N GLY A 202 -7.15 13.36 8.01
CA GLY A 202 -7.79 13.26 9.33
C GLY A 202 -9.31 13.06 9.25
N VAL A 203 -9.81 12.55 8.12
CA VAL A 203 -11.23 12.28 7.89
C VAL A 203 -11.53 10.82 8.19
N GLY A 204 -12.46 10.59 9.10
CA GLY A 204 -12.87 9.23 9.46
C GLY A 204 -13.31 9.11 10.92
N PRO A 205 -13.94 7.98 11.28
CA PRO A 205 -14.45 7.76 12.63
C PRO A 205 -13.34 7.59 13.67
N VAL A 206 -12.13 7.21 13.25
CA VAL A 206 -10.95 7.00 14.12
C VAL A 206 -9.71 7.50 13.36
N PRO A 207 -9.36 8.80 13.47
CA PRO A 207 -8.23 9.38 12.74
C PRO A 207 -6.87 8.76 13.05
N GLN A 208 -6.71 8.15 14.25
CA GLN A 208 -5.46 7.49 14.67
C GLN A 208 -5.27 6.12 14.00
N LEU A 209 -6.32 5.55 13.39
CA LEU A 209 -6.30 4.21 12.83
C LEU A 209 -6.21 4.25 11.31
N GLN A 210 -5.12 3.71 10.75
CA GLN A 210 -4.98 3.55 9.32
C GLN A 210 -5.78 2.31 8.86
N LEU A 211 -6.88 2.54 8.14
CA LEU A 211 -7.79 1.47 7.71
C LEU A 211 -7.34 0.77 6.42
N ALA A 212 -6.45 1.38 5.64
CA ALA A 212 -6.01 0.82 4.37
C ALA A 212 -5.50 -0.64 4.46
N PRO A 213 -4.67 -1.04 5.46
CA PRO A 213 -4.22 -2.42 5.62
C PRO A 213 -5.36 -3.43 5.82
N VAL A 214 -6.45 -3.02 6.45
CA VAL A 214 -7.62 -3.88 6.67
C VAL A 214 -8.40 -4.09 5.38
N PHE A 215 -8.48 -3.07 4.53
CA PHE A 215 -9.17 -3.16 3.24
C PHE A 215 -8.41 -3.99 2.19
N PHE A 216 -7.14 -4.30 2.40
CA PHE A 216 -6.42 -5.24 1.52
C PHE A 216 -6.90 -6.69 1.65
N PHE A 217 -7.52 -7.09 2.76
CA PHE A 217 -8.05 -8.44 2.90
C PHE A 217 -9.17 -8.77 1.90
N PRO A 218 -10.21 -7.94 1.69
CA PRO A 218 -11.19 -8.12 0.63
C PRO A 218 -10.57 -8.08 -0.78
N HIS A 219 -9.56 -7.23 -1.01
CA HIS A 219 -8.81 -7.16 -2.26
C HIS A 219 -8.19 -8.51 -2.62
N VAL A 220 -7.52 -9.16 -1.67
CA VAL A 220 -6.94 -10.50 -1.83
C VAL A 220 -7.98 -11.53 -2.26
N LEU A 221 -9.19 -11.49 -1.69
CA LEU A 221 -10.27 -12.43 -2.05
C LEU A 221 -10.80 -12.20 -3.47
N LEU A 222 -10.87 -10.96 -3.92
CA LEU A 222 -11.31 -10.64 -5.29
C LEU A 222 -10.28 -11.07 -6.33
N ASP A 223 -9.00 -10.90 -6.05
CA ASP A 223 -7.91 -11.29 -6.95
C ASP A 223 -7.78 -12.81 -7.11
N THR A 224 -8.12 -13.62 -6.09
CA THR A 224 -8.13 -15.07 -6.20
C THR A 224 -9.22 -15.60 -7.15
N SER A 225 -10.28 -14.85 -7.37
CA SER A 225 -11.38 -15.22 -8.27
C SER A 225 -11.11 -14.88 -9.74
N ALA A 226 -10.04 -14.11 -10.01
CA ALA A 226 -9.70 -13.62 -11.35
C ALA A 226 -8.66 -14.50 -12.08
N PHE A 227 -8.04 -15.47 -11.40
CA PHE A 227 -7.02 -16.39 -11.91
C PHE A 227 -7.42 -17.86 -11.74
#